data_3ac84b054c1ffe08e0a1c34232e43b52
#
_entry.id   3ac84b054c1ffe08e0a1c34232e43b52
#
_cell.length_a   1.000
_cell.length_b   1.000
_cell.length_c   1.000
_cell.angle_alpha   90.00
_cell.angle_beta   90.00
_cell.angle_gamma   90.00
#
_symmetry.space_group_name_H-M   'P 1'
#
loop_
_entity.id
_entity.type
_entity.pdbx_description
1 polymer ?
#
loop_
_entity_poly.entity_id
_entity_poly.type
_entity_poly.pdbx_seq_one_letter_code
_entity_poly.pdbx_strand_id
1 'polypeptide(L)'
;THSFCGKALAVKRVSENKGKNTPGVDKVTWKTPAAKTNAIASLKRRDYSTLPLRRVMIPKKNSKKTRPLGIPVMKCRAMQALHLLALEPIAETTADLNSYGFRPKRSTADAGEQCFTVLAQTASAQWVLEADIRGCFDEISHDWMAANIPTDMVVFRKWLKAGYVYQNELFPTDAGTPQGGLISPVAMNMTLDGLERRLAEKFPTVKRKGKGLKMNMVRYADDFIITGSSKEWLELEVKPVVVEFLAERGLDLSPEKTKITHIGEGFDFLGWNFRKYNGRLLIKPSKANVKGHLGKIREVIKANKTSKQANLIRLLNPILRVWVNYHCHVVAKATFNRVDSIVWSMLWQWALRRHPNKGKRWVKKKYFKSQGTRNWVFSATEKDEDGTKGERSPAFFKVVVASTVVLSDLYDHFQLPLGVQVHRPDRVPVTCLT
;
A
#
# COMPACT_ATOMS: atom_id res chain seq x y z
N THR A 1 -15.29 24.12 -7.79
CA THR A 1 -15.98 23.17 -8.69
C THR A 1 -16.44 23.78 -10.02
N HIS A 2 -16.55 25.11 -10.12
CA HIS A 2 -17.00 25.78 -11.36
C HIS A 2 -15.87 26.09 -12.35
N SER A 3 -14.62 26.15 -11.89
CA SER A 3 -13.46 26.51 -12.72
C SER A 3 -13.23 25.50 -13.85
N PHE A 4 -12.99 26.00 -15.06
CA PHE A 4 -12.57 25.19 -16.21
C PHE A 4 -11.27 24.42 -15.91
N CYS A 5 -10.27 25.08 -15.34
CA CYS A 5 -9.01 24.44 -14.98
C CYS A 5 -9.19 23.28 -13.99
N GLY A 6 -10.04 23.47 -12.97
CA GLY A 6 -10.36 22.39 -12.02
C GLY A 6 -10.99 21.19 -12.70
N LYS A 7 -11.96 21.40 -13.59
CA LYS A 7 -12.60 20.34 -14.38
C LYS A 7 -11.61 19.63 -15.30
N ALA A 8 -10.73 20.39 -15.97
CA ALA A 8 -9.70 19.83 -16.84
C ALA A 8 -8.70 18.97 -16.06
N LEU A 9 -8.24 19.42 -14.88
CA LEU A 9 -7.39 18.63 -13.98
C LEU A 9 -8.08 17.36 -13.50
N ALA A 10 -9.37 17.41 -13.16
CA ALA A 10 -10.13 16.26 -12.75
C ALA A 10 -10.27 15.21 -13.88
N VAL A 11 -10.56 15.65 -15.10
CA VAL A 11 -10.61 14.77 -16.28
C VAL A 11 -9.24 14.19 -16.59
N LYS A 12 -8.16 14.99 -16.51
CA LYS A 12 -6.79 14.52 -16.68
C LYS A 12 -6.45 13.43 -15.66
N ARG A 13 -6.70 13.68 -14.35
CA ARG A 13 -6.44 12.71 -13.26
C ARG A 13 -7.09 11.35 -13.53
N VAL A 14 -8.31 11.33 -14.07
CA VAL A 14 -9.06 10.09 -14.34
C VAL A 14 -8.63 9.41 -15.63
N SER A 15 -8.28 10.17 -16.67
CA SER A 15 -7.92 9.65 -17.99
C SER A 15 -6.45 9.23 -18.12
N GLU A 16 -5.60 9.54 -17.12
CA GLU A 16 -4.17 9.20 -17.13
C GLU A 16 -3.78 8.17 -16.05
N ASN A 17 -4.67 7.88 -15.11
CA ASN A 17 -4.40 6.92 -14.04
C ASN A 17 -4.44 5.44 -14.53
N LYS A 18 -4.01 4.51 -13.67
CA LYS A 18 -4.02 3.06 -13.97
C LYS A 18 -5.42 2.51 -14.29
N GLY A 19 -6.47 3.16 -13.82
CA GLY A 19 -7.87 2.78 -14.05
C GLY A 19 -8.49 3.34 -15.34
N LYS A 20 -7.74 4.11 -16.16
CA LYS A 20 -8.23 4.81 -17.36
C LYS A 20 -8.97 3.91 -18.38
N ASN A 21 -8.57 2.66 -18.46
CA ASN A 21 -9.16 1.67 -19.37
C ASN A 21 -10.24 0.78 -18.72
N THR A 22 -10.59 1.04 -17.46
CA THR A 22 -11.57 0.24 -16.73
C THR A 22 -12.90 0.98 -16.70
N PRO A 23 -13.92 0.61 -17.50
CA PRO A 23 -15.21 1.29 -17.53
C PRO A 23 -16.06 0.94 -16.29
N GLY A 24 -17.05 1.81 -16.01
CA GLY A 24 -18.13 1.53 -15.06
C GLY A 24 -19.20 0.64 -15.66
N VAL A 25 -20.46 0.78 -15.18
CA VAL A 25 -21.63 0.07 -15.71
C VAL A 25 -22.00 0.53 -17.11
N ASP A 26 -21.69 1.78 -17.47
CA ASP A 26 -21.95 2.40 -18.77
C ASP A 26 -21.00 1.94 -19.89
N LYS A 27 -19.97 1.17 -19.56
CA LYS A 27 -18.92 0.69 -20.48
C LYS A 27 -18.13 1.81 -21.19
N VAL A 28 -18.25 3.08 -20.73
CA VAL A 28 -17.61 4.26 -21.35
C VAL A 28 -16.21 4.47 -20.79
N THR A 29 -15.26 4.82 -21.68
CA THR A 29 -13.90 5.29 -21.36
C THR A 29 -13.52 6.48 -22.23
N TRP A 30 -12.64 7.38 -21.73
CA TRP A 30 -12.24 8.61 -22.44
C TRP A 30 -10.85 8.45 -23.06
N LYS A 31 -10.80 7.87 -24.26
CA LYS A 31 -9.52 7.60 -24.96
C LYS A 31 -9.10 8.73 -25.89
N THR A 32 -10.07 9.43 -26.52
CA THR A 32 -9.79 10.47 -27.52
C THR A 32 -9.77 11.88 -26.91
N PRO A 33 -9.03 12.85 -27.51
CA PRO A 33 -9.07 14.26 -27.08
C PRO A 33 -10.50 14.84 -27.06
N ALA A 34 -11.31 14.56 -28.09
CA ALA A 34 -12.69 15.02 -28.18
C ALA A 34 -13.54 14.49 -27.00
N ALA A 35 -13.42 13.19 -26.66
CA ALA A 35 -14.12 12.62 -25.51
C ALA A 35 -13.73 13.30 -24.18
N LYS A 36 -12.44 13.65 -24.00
CA LYS A 36 -11.96 14.38 -22.82
C LYS A 36 -12.50 15.82 -22.76
N THR A 37 -12.52 16.53 -23.88
CA THR A 37 -13.09 17.89 -23.97
C THR A 37 -14.58 17.90 -23.64
N ASN A 38 -15.34 16.97 -24.21
CA ASN A 38 -16.77 16.82 -23.92
C ASN A 38 -17.00 16.44 -22.44
N ALA A 39 -16.13 15.63 -21.87
CA ALA A 39 -16.17 15.29 -20.45
C ALA A 39 -16.00 16.53 -19.56
N ILE A 40 -15.06 17.43 -19.87
CA ILE A 40 -14.85 18.69 -19.12
C ILE A 40 -16.16 19.51 -19.11
N ALA A 41 -16.80 19.69 -20.27
CA ALA A 41 -18.05 20.43 -20.40
C ALA A 41 -19.21 19.77 -19.63
N SER A 42 -19.21 18.43 -19.53
CA SER A 42 -20.25 17.63 -18.86
C SER A 42 -20.19 17.66 -17.32
N LEU A 43 -19.07 18.11 -16.72
CA LEU A 43 -18.90 18.21 -15.27
C LEU A 43 -19.67 19.43 -14.73
N LYS A 44 -20.95 19.28 -14.52
CA LYS A 44 -21.86 20.29 -13.94
C LYS A 44 -22.48 19.74 -12.67
N ARG A 45 -22.64 20.59 -11.63
CA ARG A 45 -23.34 20.25 -10.39
C ARG A 45 -24.85 20.12 -10.63
N ARG A 46 -25.39 21.07 -11.40
CA ARG A 46 -26.81 21.08 -11.78
C ARG A 46 -27.12 19.84 -12.60
N ASP A 47 -28.22 19.18 -12.30
CA ASP A 47 -28.69 17.97 -12.96
C ASP A 47 -27.70 16.78 -12.91
N TYR A 48 -26.73 16.84 -11.98
CA TYR A 48 -25.81 15.71 -11.77
C TYR A 48 -26.56 14.52 -11.17
N SER A 49 -26.46 13.37 -11.81
CA SER A 49 -26.91 12.09 -11.31
C SER A 49 -25.75 11.09 -11.29
N THR A 50 -25.77 10.17 -10.35
CA THR A 50 -24.82 9.06 -10.29
C THR A 50 -25.43 7.83 -10.94
N LEU A 51 -24.57 7.02 -11.58
CA LEU A 51 -24.93 5.66 -11.95
C LEU A 51 -24.41 4.70 -10.87
N PRO A 52 -25.03 3.52 -10.72
CA PRO A 52 -24.55 2.50 -9.80
C PRO A 52 -23.10 2.11 -10.08
N LEU A 53 -22.42 1.60 -9.06
CA LEU A 53 -21.06 1.09 -9.20
C LEU A 53 -21.06 -0.29 -9.87
N ARG A 54 -20.10 -0.56 -10.73
CA ARG A 54 -19.85 -1.92 -11.20
C ARG A 54 -19.05 -2.69 -10.17
N ARG A 55 -19.64 -3.68 -9.50
CA ARG A 55 -18.97 -4.50 -8.49
C ARG A 55 -18.13 -5.60 -9.15
N VAL A 56 -16.87 -5.70 -8.70
CA VAL A 56 -15.94 -6.74 -9.11
C VAL A 56 -15.30 -7.34 -7.86
N MET A 57 -15.29 -8.67 -7.76
CA MET A 57 -14.69 -9.37 -6.63
C MET A 57 -13.21 -9.63 -6.90
N ILE A 58 -12.33 -9.07 -6.08
CA ILE A 58 -10.87 -9.24 -6.19
C ILE A 58 -10.40 -10.21 -5.11
N PRO A 59 -9.62 -11.26 -5.43
CA PRO A 59 -9.07 -12.16 -4.44
C PRO A 59 -8.19 -11.42 -3.43
N LYS A 60 -8.41 -11.64 -2.13
CA LYS A 60 -7.50 -11.16 -1.08
C LYS A 60 -6.19 -11.94 -1.13
N LYS A 61 -5.08 -11.23 -1.01
CA LYS A 61 -3.74 -11.84 -0.98
C LYS A 61 -3.66 -12.86 0.17
N ASN A 62 -3.19 -14.07 -0.13
CA ASN A 62 -3.01 -15.17 0.84
C ASN A 62 -4.30 -15.65 1.55
N SER A 63 -5.47 -15.45 0.96
CA SER A 63 -6.75 -15.87 1.52
C SER A 63 -7.69 -16.38 0.42
N LYS A 64 -8.60 -17.29 0.76
CA LYS A 64 -9.72 -17.69 -0.11
C LYS A 64 -10.81 -16.60 -0.18
N LYS A 65 -10.76 -15.59 0.71
CA LYS A 65 -11.74 -14.50 0.77
C LYS A 65 -11.49 -13.51 -0.38
N THR A 66 -12.55 -12.87 -0.87
CA THR A 66 -12.52 -11.82 -1.88
C THR A 66 -12.75 -10.46 -1.23
N ARG A 67 -12.35 -9.39 -1.94
CA ARG A 67 -12.65 -7.99 -1.61
C ARG A 67 -13.57 -7.43 -2.69
N PRO A 68 -14.74 -6.89 -2.34
CA PRO A 68 -15.59 -6.22 -3.31
C PRO A 68 -14.96 -4.87 -3.72
N LEU A 69 -14.80 -4.65 -5.02
CA LEU A 69 -14.38 -3.36 -5.57
C LEU A 69 -15.54 -2.74 -6.33
N GLY A 70 -15.96 -1.54 -5.96
CA GLY A 70 -16.98 -0.77 -6.65
C GLY A 70 -16.35 0.19 -7.66
N ILE A 71 -16.59 0.00 -8.94
CA ILE A 71 -16.01 0.80 -10.02
C ILE A 71 -17.03 1.84 -10.50
N PRO A 72 -16.86 3.15 -10.18
CA PRO A 72 -17.74 4.20 -10.67
C PRO A 72 -17.53 4.44 -12.18
N VAL A 73 -18.53 4.98 -12.86
CA VAL A 73 -18.42 5.46 -14.24
C VAL A 73 -17.41 6.62 -14.33
N MET A 74 -16.83 6.85 -15.52
CA MET A 74 -15.77 7.86 -15.72
C MET A 74 -16.22 9.25 -15.28
N LYS A 75 -17.46 9.64 -15.57
CA LYS A 75 -18.05 10.94 -15.16
C LYS A 75 -18.10 11.08 -13.63
N CYS A 76 -18.50 10.04 -12.91
CA CYS A 76 -18.53 10.06 -11.44
C CYS A 76 -17.12 10.14 -10.85
N ARG A 77 -16.14 9.41 -11.41
CA ARG A 77 -14.74 9.53 -10.98
C ARG A 77 -14.20 10.94 -11.18
N ALA A 78 -14.48 11.57 -12.32
CA ALA A 78 -14.05 12.94 -12.59
C ALA A 78 -14.74 13.95 -11.67
N MET A 79 -16.02 13.77 -11.37
CA MET A 79 -16.75 14.60 -10.41
C MET A 79 -16.15 14.44 -8.99
N GLN A 80 -15.85 13.22 -8.56
CA GLN A 80 -15.12 12.96 -7.31
C GLN A 80 -13.74 13.60 -7.30
N ALA A 81 -12.98 13.48 -8.40
CA ALA A 81 -11.66 14.12 -8.53
C ALA A 81 -11.74 15.64 -8.44
N LEU A 82 -12.80 16.25 -9.01
CA LEU A 82 -13.04 17.69 -8.94
C LEU A 82 -13.31 18.15 -7.49
N HIS A 83 -14.13 17.42 -6.75
CA HIS A 83 -14.41 17.73 -5.35
C HIS A 83 -13.18 17.50 -4.45
N LEU A 84 -12.34 16.52 -4.77
CA LEU A 84 -11.09 16.26 -4.06
C LEU A 84 -10.10 17.41 -4.14
N LEU A 85 -10.09 18.20 -5.22
CA LEU A 85 -9.21 19.39 -5.31
C LEU A 85 -9.47 20.41 -4.19
N ALA A 86 -10.72 20.47 -3.69
CA ALA A 86 -11.08 21.31 -2.56
C ALA A 86 -10.99 20.57 -1.21
N LEU A 87 -11.31 19.29 -1.17
CA LEU A 87 -11.38 18.51 0.06
C LEU A 87 -10.01 18.04 0.56
N GLU A 88 -9.06 17.69 -0.34
CA GLU A 88 -7.72 17.23 0.04
C GLU A 88 -6.96 18.25 0.92
N PRO A 89 -6.92 19.57 0.62
CA PRO A 89 -6.28 20.54 1.50
C PRO A 89 -6.91 20.61 2.90
N ILE A 90 -8.24 20.53 2.98
CA ILE A 90 -8.96 20.55 4.28
C ILE A 90 -8.60 19.28 5.06
N ALA A 91 -8.68 18.11 4.41
CA ALA A 91 -8.33 16.84 5.04
C ALA A 91 -6.89 16.82 5.58
N GLU A 92 -5.93 17.42 4.84
CA GLU A 92 -4.53 17.47 5.28
C GLU A 92 -4.31 18.40 6.48
N THR A 93 -5.07 19.50 6.60
CA THR A 93 -4.94 20.45 7.71
C THR A 93 -5.63 19.97 8.98
N THR A 94 -6.65 19.12 8.88
CA THR A 94 -7.44 18.63 10.03
C THR A 94 -7.04 17.21 10.47
N ALA A 95 -6.22 16.52 9.67
CA ALA A 95 -5.83 15.13 9.92
C ALA A 95 -5.00 14.96 11.20
N ASP A 96 -5.13 13.82 11.82
CA ASP A 96 -4.23 13.37 12.89
C ASP A 96 -2.77 13.37 12.42
N LEU A 97 -1.84 13.81 13.29
CA LEU A 97 -0.43 13.99 12.94
C LEU A 97 0.23 12.67 12.50
N ASN A 98 -0.07 11.58 13.20
CA ASN A 98 0.51 10.26 12.98
C ASN A 98 -0.39 9.34 12.14
N SER A 99 -1.18 9.93 11.23
CA SER A 99 -1.94 9.25 10.19
C SER A 99 -1.21 9.31 8.84
N TYR A 100 -1.00 8.17 8.18
CA TYR A 100 -0.14 8.05 6.99
C TYR A 100 -0.85 7.49 5.76
N GLY A 101 -1.80 6.57 5.93
CA GLY A 101 -2.46 5.88 4.82
C GLY A 101 -3.29 6.80 3.94
N PHE A 102 -3.19 6.63 2.62
CA PHE A 102 -3.93 7.40 1.60
C PHE A 102 -3.71 8.92 1.61
N ARG A 103 -2.71 9.40 2.32
CA ARG A 103 -2.35 10.83 2.37
C ARG A 103 -1.24 11.16 1.36
N PRO A 104 -1.28 12.34 0.71
CA PRO A 104 -0.25 12.77 -0.23
C PRO A 104 1.14 12.80 0.41
N LYS A 105 2.15 12.31 -0.33
CA LYS A 105 3.56 12.30 0.08
C LYS A 105 3.87 11.56 1.39
N ARG A 106 2.95 10.76 1.90
CA ARG A 106 3.17 9.87 3.03
C ARG A 106 3.19 8.42 2.58
N SER A 107 4.04 7.62 3.19
CA SER A 107 4.28 6.23 2.82
C SER A 107 4.20 5.31 4.04
N THR A 108 4.24 4.01 3.79
CA THR A 108 4.38 3.01 4.86
C THR A 108 5.71 3.15 5.60
N ALA A 109 6.78 3.61 4.90
CA ALA A 109 8.09 3.81 5.52
C ALA A 109 8.03 4.91 6.61
N ASP A 110 7.29 6.01 6.35
CA ASP A 110 7.12 7.08 7.33
C ASP A 110 6.36 6.59 8.58
N ALA A 111 5.33 5.76 8.39
CA ALA A 111 4.64 5.11 9.52
C ALA A 111 5.58 4.16 10.29
N GLY A 112 6.44 3.41 9.58
CA GLY A 112 7.47 2.55 10.18
C GLY A 112 8.52 3.34 10.96
N GLU A 113 8.95 4.48 10.44
CA GLU A 113 9.88 5.40 11.11
C GLU A 113 9.26 5.98 12.38
N GLN A 114 7.98 6.37 12.32
CA GLN A 114 7.27 6.83 13.52
C GLN A 114 7.14 5.72 14.57
N CYS A 115 6.84 4.49 14.17
CA CYS A 115 6.86 3.35 15.09
C CYS A 115 8.25 3.15 15.72
N PHE A 116 9.33 3.33 14.95
CA PHE A 116 10.67 3.28 15.48
C PHE A 116 10.92 4.39 16.51
N THR A 117 10.55 5.62 16.19
CA THR A 117 10.70 6.79 17.07
C THR A 117 10.04 6.58 18.42
N VAL A 118 8.79 6.07 18.44
CA VAL A 118 8.03 5.89 19.69
C VAL A 118 8.40 4.65 20.49
N LEU A 119 9.04 3.64 19.86
CA LEU A 119 9.31 2.35 20.49
C LEU A 119 10.80 2.04 20.71
N ALA A 120 11.75 2.74 20.06
CA ALA A 120 13.16 2.32 20.05
C ALA A 120 13.86 2.46 21.40
N GLN A 121 13.57 3.50 22.17
CA GLN A 121 14.26 3.76 23.43
C GLN A 121 13.94 2.71 24.50
N THR A 122 14.87 2.46 25.41
CA THR A 122 14.67 1.54 26.55
C THR A 122 13.50 1.99 27.44
N ALA A 123 13.37 3.30 27.63
CA ALA A 123 12.29 3.91 28.39
C ALA A 123 10.93 3.98 27.63
N SER A 124 10.87 3.61 26.36
CA SER A 124 9.61 3.60 25.58
C SER A 124 8.57 2.63 26.13
N ALA A 125 7.35 2.74 25.62
CA ALA A 125 6.27 1.81 25.92
C ALA A 125 6.67 0.37 25.63
N GLN A 126 6.19 -0.56 26.45
CA GLN A 126 6.46 -1.99 26.29
C GLN A 126 5.25 -2.77 25.77
N TRP A 127 4.07 -2.16 25.78
CA TRP A 127 2.83 -2.77 25.33
C TRP A 127 2.26 -2.02 24.13
N VAL A 128 1.69 -2.75 23.21
CA VAL A 128 1.12 -2.22 21.95
C VAL A 128 -0.25 -2.85 21.74
N LEU A 129 -1.27 -2.02 21.60
CA LEU A 129 -2.57 -2.40 21.09
C LEU A 129 -2.50 -2.35 19.57
N GLU A 130 -2.57 -3.51 18.91
CA GLU A 130 -2.77 -3.66 17.47
C GLU A 130 -4.27 -3.67 17.22
N ALA A 131 -4.76 -2.79 16.35
CA ALA A 131 -6.17 -2.66 16.08
C ALA A 131 -6.47 -2.58 14.58
N ASP A 132 -7.49 -3.30 14.16
CA ASP A 132 -8.03 -3.34 12.79
C ASP A 132 -9.53 -3.08 12.86
N ILE A 133 -10.04 -2.23 11.99
CA ILE A 133 -11.47 -1.88 11.94
C ILE A 133 -12.18 -2.89 11.04
N ARG A 134 -13.26 -3.48 11.55
CA ARG A 134 -14.09 -4.41 10.77
C ARG A 134 -14.79 -3.66 9.65
N GLY A 135 -14.64 -4.12 8.41
CA GLY A 135 -15.38 -3.59 7.26
C GLY A 135 -15.34 -2.07 7.08
N CYS A 136 -14.24 -1.39 7.48
CA CYS A 136 -14.19 0.06 7.59
C CYS A 136 -14.83 0.81 6.41
N PHE A 137 -14.51 0.43 5.15
CA PHE A 137 -15.10 1.05 3.97
C PHE A 137 -16.58 0.71 3.75
N ASP A 138 -17.05 -0.39 4.29
CA ASP A 138 -18.39 -0.93 4.02
C ASP A 138 -19.40 -0.54 5.11
N GLU A 139 -18.94 -0.13 6.31
CA GLU A 139 -19.79 0.05 7.49
C GLU A 139 -19.88 1.50 7.99
N ILE A 140 -19.08 2.47 7.48
CA ILE A 140 -19.13 3.88 7.93
C ILE A 140 -20.54 4.44 7.78
N SER A 141 -21.05 5.08 8.85
CA SER A 141 -22.37 5.74 8.85
C SER A 141 -22.46 6.86 7.80
N HIS A 142 -23.42 6.78 6.90
CA HIS A 142 -23.73 7.83 5.93
C HIS A 142 -24.14 9.16 6.61
N ASP A 143 -24.89 9.07 7.70
CA ASP A 143 -25.35 10.25 8.44
C ASP A 143 -24.19 10.95 9.11
N TRP A 144 -23.29 10.20 9.73
CA TRP A 144 -22.07 10.77 10.29
C TRP A 144 -21.22 11.49 9.24
N MET A 145 -20.97 10.83 8.10
CA MET A 145 -20.21 11.43 7.00
C MET A 145 -20.90 12.70 6.47
N ALA A 146 -22.22 12.68 6.34
CA ALA A 146 -23.00 13.80 5.84
C ALA A 146 -22.99 15.00 6.79
N ALA A 147 -22.86 14.78 8.10
CA ALA A 147 -22.80 15.83 9.11
C ALA A 147 -21.38 16.42 9.26
N ASN A 148 -20.33 15.62 9.04
CA ASN A 148 -18.97 15.98 9.45
C ASN A 148 -17.99 16.24 8.28
N ILE A 149 -18.25 15.76 7.07
CA ILE A 149 -17.34 15.97 5.94
C ILE A 149 -17.72 17.25 5.20
N PRO A 150 -16.86 18.29 5.14
CA PRO A 150 -17.15 19.59 4.53
C PRO A 150 -17.07 19.54 3.00
N THR A 151 -18.07 18.96 2.35
CA THR A 151 -18.19 18.89 0.89
C THR A 151 -19.61 19.20 0.43
N ASP A 152 -19.86 19.24 -0.88
CA ASP A 152 -21.23 19.41 -1.40
C ASP A 152 -22.08 18.18 -1.04
N MET A 153 -22.91 18.32 -0.02
CA MET A 153 -23.73 17.23 0.50
C MET A 153 -24.74 16.69 -0.49
N VAL A 154 -25.24 17.52 -1.41
CA VAL A 154 -26.19 17.06 -2.45
C VAL A 154 -25.51 16.06 -3.38
N VAL A 155 -24.28 16.35 -3.80
CA VAL A 155 -23.50 15.48 -4.66
C VAL A 155 -22.94 14.29 -3.87
N PHE A 156 -22.45 14.51 -2.66
CA PHE A 156 -21.84 13.48 -1.82
C PHE A 156 -22.84 12.38 -1.45
N ARG A 157 -24.05 12.74 -1.02
CA ARG A 157 -25.13 11.77 -0.74
C ARG A 157 -25.50 10.93 -1.97
N LYS A 158 -25.45 11.51 -3.18
CA LYS A 158 -25.65 10.74 -4.41
C LYS A 158 -24.59 9.67 -4.59
N TRP A 159 -23.32 9.94 -4.25
CA TRP A 159 -22.27 8.91 -4.32
C TRP A 159 -22.44 7.82 -3.27
N LEU A 160 -22.78 8.19 -2.04
CA LEU A 160 -23.01 7.24 -0.96
C LEU A 160 -24.17 6.28 -1.27
N LYS A 161 -25.27 6.82 -1.83
CA LYS A 161 -26.49 6.07 -2.16
C LYS A 161 -26.53 5.55 -3.61
N ALA A 162 -25.41 5.53 -4.33
CA ALA A 162 -25.40 5.14 -5.74
C ALA A 162 -25.77 3.67 -5.99
N GLY A 163 -25.66 2.81 -4.99
CA GLY A 163 -25.83 1.37 -5.17
C GLY A 163 -24.73 0.73 -6.02
N TYR A 164 -24.83 -0.56 -6.24
CA TYR A 164 -23.90 -1.28 -7.10
C TYR A 164 -24.62 -2.38 -7.90
N VAL A 165 -24.10 -2.65 -9.09
CA VAL A 165 -24.53 -3.76 -9.94
C VAL A 165 -23.56 -4.92 -9.79
N TYR A 166 -24.08 -6.09 -9.44
CA TYR A 166 -23.36 -7.35 -9.37
C TYR A 166 -24.19 -8.45 -10.02
N GLN A 167 -23.62 -9.22 -10.95
CA GLN A 167 -24.30 -10.28 -11.71
C GLN A 167 -25.62 -9.80 -12.40
N ASN A 168 -25.61 -8.54 -12.89
CA ASN A 168 -26.73 -7.84 -13.52
C ASN A 168 -27.89 -7.45 -12.59
N GLU A 169 -27.73 -7.61 -11.28
CA GLU A 169 -28.69 -7.16 -10.27
C GLU A 169 -28.21 -5.88 -9.59
N LEU A 170 -29.15 -4.98 -9.26
CA LEU A 170 -28.89 -3.73 -8.55
C LEU A 170 -29.09 -3.93 -7.05
N PHE A 171 -28.09 -3.57 -6.27
CA PHE A 171 -28.11 -3.60 -4.80
C PHE A 171 -28.00 -2.19 -4.25
N PRO A 172 -28.79 -1.81 -3.25
CA PRO A 172 -28.64 -0.53 -2.56
C PRO A 172 -27.36 -0.48 -1.71
N THR A 173 -26.99 0.72 -1.27
CA THR A 173 -25.93 0.97 -0.28
C THR A 173 -26.49 1.85 0.83
N ASP A 174 -26.59 1.32 2.04
CA ASP A 174 -27.16 2.00 3.20
C ASP A 174 -26.06 2.50 4.18
N ALA A 175 -24.87 1.94 4.06
CA ALA A 175 -23.69 2.35 4.82
C ALA A 175 -22.42 2.26 3.96
N GLY A 176 -21.36 2.83 4.47
CA GLY A 176 -20.03 2.75 3.88
C GLY A 176 -19.77 3.72 2.74
N THR A 177 -18.55 3.65 2.24
CA THR A 177 -18.11 4.40 1.07
C THR A 177 -17.50 3.45 0.05
N PRO A 178 -17.78 3.63 -1.27
CA PRO A 178 -17.41 2.63 -2.27
C PRO A 178 -15.91 2.33 -2.30
N GLN A 179 -15.50 1.08 -2.08
CA GLN A 179 -14.13 0.66 -2.31
C GLN A 179 -13.80 0.78 -3.81
N GLY A 180 -13.04 1.82 -4.18
CA GLY A 180 -12.68 2.13 -5.58
C GLY A 180 -13.16 3.49 -6.07
N GLY A 181 -13.93 4.22 -5.30
CA GLY A 181 -14.18 5.65 -5.50
C GLY A 181 -12.91 6.47 -5.20
N LEU A 182 -12.67 7.55 -5.95
CA LEU A 182 -11.52 8.41 -5.73
C LEU A 182 -11.62 9.20 -4.41
N ILE A 183 -12.82 9.58 -4.01
CA ILE A 183 -13.08 10.34 -2.78
C ILE A 183 -13.06 9.46 -1.52
N SER A 184 -13.36 8.17 -1.66
CA SER A 184 -13.58 7.25 -0.55
C SER A 184 -12.39 7.14 0.42
N PRO A 185 -11.11 7.09 -0.02
CA PRO A 185 -9.98 7.07 0.90
C PRO A 185 -9.86 8.33 1.77
N VAL A 186 -10.16 9.51 1.19
CA VAL A 186 -10.13 10.78 1.94
C VAL A 186 -11.31 10.85 2.91
N ALA A 187 -12.52 10.48 2.47
CA ALA A 187 -13.70 10.43 3.33
C ALA A 187 -13.48 9.46 4.52
N MET A 188 -12.92 8.28 4.28
CA MET A 188 -12.57 7.33 5.34
C MET A 188 -11.53 7.92 6.32
N ASN A 189 -10.46 8.55 5.82
CA ASN A 189 -9.48 9.19 6.70
C ASN A 189 -10.12 10.28 7.56
N MET A 190 -10.92 11.18 6.97
CA MET A 190 -11.63 12.23 7.71
C MET A 190 -12.60 11.66 8.77
N THR A 191 -13.17 10.48 8.50
CA THR A 191 -14.01 9.78 9.49
C THR A 191 -13.19 9.29 10.67
N LEU A 192 -11.96 8.83 10.45
CA LEU A 192 -11.09 8.28 11.49
C LEU A 192 -10.19 9.34 12.14
N ASP A 193 -10.06 10.53 11.55
CA ASP A 193 -9.30 11.64 12.12
C ASP A 193 -9.97 12.17 13.38
N GLY A 194 -9.15 12.61 14.34
CA GLY A 194 -9.57 13.04 15.67
C GLY A 194 -9.44 11.96 16.74
N LEU A 195 -9.18 10.69 16.38
CA LEU A 195 -8.94 9.63 17.36
C LEU A 195 -7.68 9.91 18.19
N GLU A 196 -6.59 10.28 17.53
CA GLU A 196 -5.32 10.65 18.20
C GLU A 196 -5.53 11.82 19.15
N ARG A 197 -6.28 12.84 18.74
CA ARG A 197 -6.62 13.99 19.56
C ARG A 197 -7.49 13.62 20.76
N ARG A 198 -8.58 12.83 20.58
CA ARG A 198 -9.44 12.34 21.67
C ARG A 198 -8.65 11.56 22.72
N LEU A 199 -7.73 10.71 22.27
CA LEU A 199 -6.83 9.96 23.15
C LEU A 199 -5.89 10.90 23.92
N ALA A 200 -5.29 11.89 23.26
CA ALA A 200 -4.40 12.86 23.89
C ALA A 200 -5.11 13.75 24.92
N GLU A 201 -6.36 14.14 24.66
CA GLU A 201 -7.20 14.91 25.59
C GLU A 201 -7.57 14.09 26.84
N LYS A 202 -7.96 12.81 26.65
CA LYS A 202 -8.33 11.94 27.77
C LYS A 202 -7.12 11.46 28.58
N PHE A 203 -5.97 11.27 27.92
CA PHE A 203 -4.75 10.77 28.53
C PHE A 203 -3.57 11.72 28.30
N PRO A 204 -3.60 12.93 28.88
CA PRO A 204 -2.57 13.92 28.66
C PRO A 204 -1.21 13.39 29.13
N THR A 205 -0.19 13.56 28.28
CA THR A 205 1.19 13.15 28.57
C THR A 205 1.77 14.11 29.63
N VAL A 206 1.55 13.80 30.90
CA VAL A 206 2.18 14.57 31.98
C VAL A 206 3.66 14.24 31.98
N LYS A 207 4.51 15.20 31.59
CA LYS A 207 5.98 15.13 31.68
C LYS A 207 6.45 15.17 33.14
N ARG A 208 5.97 14.29 34.00
CA ARG A 208 6.47 14.13 35.37
C ARG A 208 7.32 12.88 35.48
N LYS A 209 8.67 13.09 35.58
CA LYS A 209 9.67 12.12 36.06
C LYS A 209 9.47 10.66 35.61
N GLY A 210 9.48 10.38 34.30
CA GLY A 210 9.62 9.01 33.77
C GLY A 210 8.42 8.06 33.94
N LYS A 211 7.31 8.49 34.60
CA LYS A 211 6.11 7.67 34.85
C LYS A 211 4.89 8.04 33.97
N GLY A 212 5.11 8.59 32.77
CA GLY A 212 4.03 8.90 31.86
C GLY A 212 3.40 7.65 31.25
N LEU A 213 2.16 7.72 30.79
CA LEU A 213 1.38 6.64 30.17
C LEU A 213 2.00 6.13 28.86
N LYS A 214 2.97 6.87 28.28
CA LYS A 214 3.74 6.53 27.06
C LYS A 214 2.83 6.21 25.88
N MET A 215 1.70 6.91 25.83
CA MET A 215 0.72 6.75 24.77
C MET A 215 1.21 7.44 23.50
N ASN A 216 1.21 6.71 22.40
CA ASN A 216 1.35 7.23 21.05
C ASN A 216 0.47 6.40 20.13
N MET A 217 -0.08 7.03 19.10
CA MET A 217 -0.86 6.36 18.06
C MET A 217 -0.10 6.47 16.74
N VAL A 218 -0.11 5.41 15.94
CA VAL A 218 0.37 5.42 14.55
C VAL A 218 -0.67 4.72 13.70
N ARG A 219 -1.26 5.43 12.74
CA ARG A 219 -2.34 4.93 11.89
C ARG A 219 -1.95 4.90 10.41
N TYR A 220 -2.29 3.81 9.75
CA TYR A 220 -2.20 3.69 8.31
C TYR A 220 -3.54 3.20 7.75
N ALA A 221 -4.39 4.13 7.30
CA ALA A 221 -5.77 3.88 6.90
C ALA A 221 -6.59 3.28 8.06
N ASP A 222 -7.10 2.05 7.89
CA ASP A 222 -7.88 1.28 8.85
C ASP A 222 -7.02 0.47 9.85
N ASP A 223 -5.73 0.26 9.55
CA ASP A 223 -4.77 -0.39 10.46
C ASP A 223 -4.12 0.66 11.38
N PHE A 224 -4.09 0.45 12.70
CA PHE A 224 -3.39 1.33 13.62
C PHE A 224 -2.86 0.62 14.85
N ILE A 225 -1.88 1.24 15.46
CA ILE A 225 -1.32 0.81 16.74
C ILE A 225 -1.41 1.93 17.77
N ILE A 226 -1.60 1.56 19.03
CA ILE A 226 -1.51 2.47 20.17
C ILE A 226 -0.54 1.87 21.17
N THR A 227 0.46 2.65 21.60
CA THR A 227 1.46 2.23 22.58
C THR A 227 1.00 2.58 24.01
N GLY A 228 1.43 1.82 25.00
CA GLY A 228 1.06 2.08 26.39
C GLY A 228 2.04 1.49 27.41
N SER A 229 1.90 1.96 28.65
CA SER A 229 2.76 1.57 29.77
C SER A 229 2.48 0.16 30.29
N SER A 230 1.21 -0.29 30.28
CA SER A 230 0.81 -1.63 30.73
C SER A 230 -0.30 -2.21 29.84
N LYS A 231 -0.47 -3.52 29.91
CA LYS A 231 -1.51 -4.26 29.18
C LYS A 231 -2.89 -3.90 29.72
N GLU A 232 -3.02 -3.88 31.02
CA GLU A 232 -4.26 -3.61 31.75
C GLU A 232 -4.78 -2.21 31.42
N TRP A 233 -3.90 -1.21 31.38
CA TRP A 233 -4.26 0.15 31.02
C TRP A 233 -4.76 0.26 29.56
N LEU A 234 -4.11 -0.42 28.63
CA LEU A 234 -4.54 -0.46 27.23
C LEU A 234 -5.90 -1.16 27.07
N GLU A 235 -6.16 -2.24 27.84
CA GLU A 235 -7.41 -3.01 27.74
C GLU A 235 -8.57 -2.28 28.43
N LEU A 236 -8.35 -1.73 29.62
CA LEU A 236 -9.44 -1.20 30.46
C LEU A 236 -9.73 0.29 30.24
N GLU A 237 -8.73 1.07 29.80
CA GLU A 237 -8.87 2.50 29.66
C GLU A 237 -8.83 2.96 28.19
N VAL A 238 -7.84 2.51 27.41
CA VAL A 238 -7.64 3.00 26.04
C VAL A 238 -8.62 2.38 25.06
N LYS A 239 -8.75 1.05 25.09
CA LYS A 239 -9.62 0.32 24.17
C LYS A 239 -11.09 0.75 24.25
N PRO A 240 -11.70 0.99 25.40
CA PRO A 240 -13.07 1.55 25.47
C PRO A 240 -13.22 2.89 24.77
N VAL A 241 -12.24 3.81 24.88
CA VAL A 241 -12.27 5.11 24.18
C VAL A 241 -12.26 4.90 22.66
N VAL A 242 -11.44 3.96 22.17
CA VAL A 242 -11.40 3.63 20.75
C VAL A 242 -12.73 3.05 20.29
N VAL A 243 -13.32 2.14 21.07
CA VAL A 243 -14.63 1.53 20.76
C VAL A 243 -15.73 2.61 20.71
N GLU A 244 -15.80 3.50 21.69
CA GLU A 244 -16.75 4.59 21.72
C GLU A 244 -16.59 5.52 20.50
N PHE A 245 -15.36 5.93 20.21
CA PHE A 245 -15.05 6.76 19.03
C PHE A 245 -15.50 6.13 17.72
N LEU A 246 -15.28 4.83 17.56
CA LEU A 246 -15.66 4.08 16.35
C LEU A 246 -17.18 3.89 16.28
N ALA A 247 -17.84 3.58 17.41
CA ALA A 247 -19.29 3.39 17.46
C ALA A 247 -20.08 4.64 17.04
N GLU A 248 -19.62 5.85 17.41
CA GLU A 248 -20.20 7.12 16.94
C GLU A 248 -20.23 7.22 15.40
N ARG A 249 -19.34 6.48 14.71
CA ARG A 249 -19.16 6.49 13.26
C ARG A 249 -19.76 5.26 12.56
N GLY A 250 -20.45 4.41 13.34
CA GLY A 250 -21.01 3.14 12.86
C GLY A 250 -19.96 2.07 12.61
N LEU A 251 -18.81 2.15 13.28
CA LEU A 251 -17.68 1.25 13.08
C LEU A 251 -17.38 0.43 14.34
N ASP A 252 -16.84 -0.77 14.14
CA ASP A 252 -16.41 -1.68 15.20
C ASP A 252 -14.96 -2.13 15.02
N LEU A 253 -14.29 -2.43 16.13
CA LEU A 253 -13.02 -3.14 16.10
C LEU A 253 -13.23 -4.60 15.65
N SER A 254 -12.29 -5.13 14.89
CA SER A 254 -12.24 -6.56 14.56
C SER A 254 -11.76 -7.38 15.77
N PRO A 255 -12.61 -8.19 16.43
CA PRO A 255 -12.19 -8.96 17.60
C PRO A 255 -11.05 -9.95 17.28
N GLU A 256 -11.07 -10.52 16.08
CA GLU A 256 -10.07 -11.51 15.63
C GLU A 256 -8.68 -10.94 15.43
N LYS A 257 -8.59 -9.64 15.11
CA LYS A 257 -7.33 -8.96 14.76
C LYS A 257 -6.86 -7.96 15.79
N THR A 258 -7.74 -7.54 16.71
CA THR A 258 -7.39 -6.61 17.78
C THR A 258 -6.76 -7.36 18.93
N LYS A 259 -5.51 -7.04 19.26
CA LYS A 259 -4.76 -7.69 20.34
C LYS A 259 -3.78 -6.75 21.00
N ILE A 260 -3.42 -7.04 22.24
CA ILE A 260 -2.41 -6.31 22.99
C ILE A 260 -1.20 -7.22 23.15
N THR A 261 -0.06 -6.76 22.59
CA THR A 261 1.17 -7.55 22.50
C THR A 261 2.30 -6.82 23.25
N HIS A 262 3.12 -7.58 23.97
CA HIS A 262 4.37 -7.07 24.53
C HIS A 262 5.44 -6.95 23.45
N ILE A 263 6.17 -5.83 23.41
CA ILE A 263 7.17 -5.54 22.36
C ILE A 263 8.32 -6.56 22.32
N GLY A 264 8.56 -7.29 23.41
CA GLY A 264 9.53 -8.39 23.47
C GLY A 264 9.05 -9.65 22.72
N GLU A 265 7.74 -9.86 22.57
CA GLU A 265 7.17 -10.90 21.74
C GLU A 265 7.16 -10.47 20.27
N GLY A 266 6.93 -9.16 20.04
CA GLY A 266 6.88 -8.50 18.75
C GLY A 266 5.52 -8.58 18.08
N PHE A 267 5.22 -7.58 17.27
CA PHE A 267 3.98 -7.45 16.51
C PHE A 267 4.23 -7.20 15.02
N ASP A 268 3.25 -7.52 14.20
CA ASP A 268 3.31 -7.31 12.75
C ASP A 268 2.46 -6.11 12.36
N PHE A 269 3.07 -5.10 11.75
CA PHE A 269 2.39 -3.92 11.22
C PHE A 269 2.92 -3.58 9.84
N LEU A 270 2.05 -3.30 8.88
CA LEU A 270 2.38 -2.95 7.48
C LEU A 270 3.36 -3.93 6.80
N GLY A 271 3.31 -5.21 7.17
CA GLY A 271 4.17 -6.23 6.58
C GLY A 271 5.58 -6.31 7.17
N TRP A 272 5.84 -5.58 8.24
CA TRP A 272 7.05 -5.67 9.05
C TRP A 272 6.74 -6.19 10.44
N ASN A 273 7.71 -6.91 11.03
CA ASN A 273 7.71 -7.32 12.43
C ASN A 273 8.55 -6.36 13.25
N PHE A 274 7.95 -5.76 14.26
CA PHE A 274 8.56 -4.87 15.24
C PHE A 274 8.80 -5.64 16.52
N ARG A 275 10.07 -5.80 16.93
CA ARG A 275 10.39 -6.56 18.13
C ARG A 275 11.65 -6.02 18.82
N LYS A 276 11.61 -5.93 20.16
CA LYS A 276 12.80 -5.67 20.96
C LYS A 276 13.54 -6.96 21.30
N TYR A 277 14.84 -6.93 21.05
CA TYR A 277 15.80 -7.98 21.42
C TYR A 277 16.83 -7.36 22.34
N ASN A 278 16.90 -7.79 23.60
CA ASN A 278 17.83 -7.24 24.61
C ASN A 278 17.78 -5.70 24.66
N GLY A 279 16.57 -5.12 24.66
CA GLY A 279 16.36 -3.67 24.73
C GLY A 279 16.48 -2.93 23.41
N ARG A 280 16.97 -3.53 22.32
CA ARG A 280 17.12 -2.91 21.00
C ARG A 280 15.94 -3.27 20.10
N LEU A 281 15.25 -2.27 19.56
CA LEU A 281 14.18 -2.48 18.59
C LEU A 281 14.75 -2.83 17.21
N LEU A 282 14.28 -3.92 16.62
CA LEU A 282 14.56 -4.30 15.24
C LEU A 282 13.26 -4.36 14.45
N ILE A 283 13.26 -3.76 13.27
CA ILE A 283 12.19 -3.83 12.29
C ILE A 283 12.65 -4.76 11.17
N LYS A 284 11.92 -5.85 10.93
CA LYS A 284 12.27 -6.86 9.92
C LYS A 284 11.06 -7.16 9.04
N PRO A 285 11.25 -7.66 7.80
CA PRO A 285 10.15 -8.21 7.02
C PRO A 285 9.40 -9.28 7.81
N SER A 286 8.06 -9.20 7.90
CA SER A 286 7.28 -10.17 8.66
C SER A 286 7.32 -11.55 8.02
N LYS A 287 7.22 -12.62 8.83
CA LYS A 287 7.21 -14.01 8.34
C LYS A 287 6.08 -14.24 7.34
N ALA A 288 4.92 -13.65 7.58
CA ALA A 288 3.75 -13.74 6.70
C ALA A 288 4.01 -13.09 5.35
N ASN A 289 4.65 -11.88 5.34
CA ASN A 289 5.01 -11.18 4.11
C ASN A 289 6.02 -11.97 3.27
N VAL A 290 7.09 -12.51 3.89
CA VAL A 290 8.10 -13.35 3.22
C VAL A 290 7.46 -14.61 2.63
N LYS A 291 6.61 -15.29 3.40
CA LYS A 291 5.89 -16.50 2.93
C LYS A 291 5.00 -16.19 1.71
N GLY A 292 4.26 -15.09 1.76
CA GLY A 292 3.40 -14.63 0.66
C GLY A 292 4.19 -14.28 -0.59
N HIS A 293 5.34 -13.60 -0.44
CA HIS A 293 6.23 -13.26 -1.54
C HIS A 293 6.80 -14.50 -2.23
N LEU A 294 7.34 -15.45 -1.46
CA LEU A 294 7.85 -16.72 -1.98
C LEU A 294 6.74 -17.57 -2.62
N GLY A 295 5.53 -17.52 -2.08
CA GLY A 295 4.33 -18.14 -2.69
C GLY A 295 4.07 -17.61 -4.10
N LYS A 296 4.02 -16.29 -4.25
CA LYS A 296 3.80 -15.64 -5.55
C LYS A 296 4.89 -15.97 -6.57
N ILE A 297 6.16 -15.98 -6.15
CA ILE A 297 7.28 -16.40 -7.03
C ILE A 297 7.09 -17.84 -7.49
N ARG A 298 6.73 -18.75 -6.57
CA ARG A 298 6.49 -20.16 -6.87
C ARG A 298 5.35 -20.35 -7.88
N GLU A 299 4.27 -19.59 -7.73
CA GLU A 299 3.14 -19.62 -8.68
C GLU A 299 3.58 -19.18 -10.08
N VAL A 300 4.33 -18.08 -10.20
CA VAL A 300 4.85 -17.61 -11.47
C VAL A 300 5.76 -18.66 -12.13
N ILE A 301 6.69 -19.26 -11.37
CA ILE A 301 7.58 -20.30 -11.90
C ILE A 301 6.78 -21.54 -12.33
N LYS A 302 5.78 -21.96 -11.56
CA LYS A 302 4.92 -23.11 -11.90
C LYS A 302 4.06 -22.85 -13.14
N ALA A 303 3.51 -21.65 -13.30
CA ALA A 303 2.72 -21.27 -14.47
C ALA A 303 3.57 -21.20 -15.76
N ASN A 304 4.89 -20.99 -15.64
CA ASN A 304 5.80 -20.77 -16.74
C ASN A 304 6.82 -21.92 -16.94
N LYS A 305 6.37 -23.17 -16.83
CA LYS A 305 7.25 -24.35 -16.94
C LYS A 305 7.95 -24.46 -18.31
N THR A 306 7.27 -24.05 -19.39
CA THR A 306 7.71 -24.18 -20.78
C THR A 306 8.22 -22.87 -21.37
N SER A 307 8.08 -21.73 -20.67
CA SER A 307 8.44 -20.42 -21.21
C SER A 307 9.96 -20.28 -21.46
N LYS A 308 10.37 -19.42 -22.42
CA LYS A 308 11.77 -19.04 -22.59
C LYS A 308 12.33 -18.45 -21.30
N GLN A 309 13.62 -18.68 -21.02
CA GLN A 309 14.28 -18.20 -19.80
C GLN A 309 14.17 -16.68 -19.63
N ALA A 310 14.39 -15.91 -20.69
CA ALA A 310 14.28 -14.45 -20.68
C ALA A 310 12.88 -13.98 -20.27
N ASN A 311 11.82 -14.63 -20.77
CA ASN A 311 10.44 -14.30 -20.39
C ASN A 311 10.19 -14.56 -18.90
N LEU A 312 10.68 -15.68 -18.36
CA LEU A 312 10.57 -15.94 -16.92
C LEU A 312 11.28 -14.87 -16.10
N ILE A 313 12.46 -14.43 -16.51
CA ILE A 313 13.21 -13.34 -15.85
C ILE A 313 12.42 -12.03 -15.90
N ARG A 314 11.83 -11.68 -17.05
CA ARG A 314 10.98 -10.48 -17.19
C ARG A 314 9.78 -10.50 -16.26
N LEU A 315 9.18 -11.67 -16.02
CA LEU A 315 8.04 -11.81 -15.09
C LEU A 315 8.46 -11.75 -13.62
N LEU A 316 9.62 -12.28 -13.27
CA LEU A 316 10.09 -12.33 -11.86
C LEU A 316 10.69 -11.02 -11.39
N ASN A 317 11.47 -10.33 -12.23
CA ASN A 317 12.21 -9.15 -11.83
C ASN A 317 11.33 -8.02 -11.25
N PRO A 318 10.18 -7.65 -11.83
CA PRO A 318 9.29 -6.66 -11.24
C PRO A 318 8.81 -7.05 -9.84
N ILE A 319 8.49 -8.33 -9.63
CA ILE A 319 8.01 -8.86 -8.36
C ILE A 319 9.10 -8.77 -7.29
N LEU A 320 10.33 -9.16 -7.65
CA LEU A 320 11.49 -9.11 -6.77
C LEU A 320 11.85 -7.67 -6.42
N ARG A 321 11.97 -6.78 -7.42
CA ARG A 321 12.34 -5.37 -7.20
C ARG A 321 11.35 -4.64 -6.29
N VAL A 322 10.06 -4.75 -6.56
CA VAL A 322 9.03 -4.09 -5.73
C VAL A 322 9.12 -4.56 -4.28
N TRP A 323 9.35 -5.85 -4.05
CA TRP A 323 9.45 -6.40 -2.71
C TRP A 323 10.73 -5.95 -1.99
N VAL A 324 11.86 -5.95 -2.70
CA VAL A 324 13.15 -5.48 -2.16
C VAL A 324 13.09 -4.00 -1.82
N ASN A 325 12.59 -3.17 -2.74
CA ASN A 325 12.46 -1.72 -2.52
C ASN A 325 11.54 -1.40 -1.33
N TYR A 326 10.52 -2.23 -1.09
CA TYR A 326 9.63 -2.08 0.05
C TYR A 326 10.33 -2.37 1.39
N HIS A 327 11.33 -3.24 1.41
CA HIS A 327 12.00 -3.69 2.64
C HIS A 327 13.44 -3.21 2.79
N CYS A 328 14.02 -2.46 1.85
CA CYS A 328 15.45 -2.09 1.87
C CYS A 328 15.83 -1.14 3.00
N HIS A 329 14.87 -0.39 3.56
CA HIS A 329 15.09 0.57 4.64
C HIS A 329 14.96 -0.02 6.06
N VAL A 330 14.72 -1.33 6.17
CA VAL A 330 14.63 -2.05 7.46
C VAL A 330 15.74 -3.12 7.56
N VAL A 331 15.84 -3.80 8.70
CA VAL A 331 16.84 -4.87 8.92
C VAL A 331 16.46 -6.11 8.11
N ALA A 332 16.78 -6.11 6.82
CA ALA A 332 16.32 -7.12 5.85
C ALA A 332 17.43 -8.00 5.26
N LYS A 333 18.74 -7.69 5.43
CA LYS A 333 19.87 -8.39 4.77
C LYS A 333 19.80 -9.93 4.91
N ALA A 334 19.64 -10.43 6.13
CA ALA A 334 19.55 -11.88 6.38
C ALA A 334 18.29 -12.48 5.72
N THR A 335 17.17 -11.76 5.71
CA THR A 335 15.94 -12.16 5.04
C THR A 335 16.12 -12.20 3.51
N PHE A 336 16.78 -11.20 2.94
CA PHE A 336 17.10 -11.15 1.52
C PHE A 336 17.97 -12.34 1.10
N ASN A 337 19.06 -12.63 1.83
CA ASN A 337 19.92 -13.79 1.57
C ASN A 337 19.12 -15.10 1.58
N ARG A 338 18.23 -15.28 2.55
CA ARG A 338 17.35 -16.46 2.62
C ARG A 338 16.39 -16.54 1.43
N VAL A 339 15.77 -15.43 1.05
CA VAL A 339 14.87 -15.37 -0.10
C VAL A 339 15.61 -15.71 -1.40
N ASP A 340 16.80 -15.12 -1.60
CA ASP A 340 17.65 -15.40 -2.77
C ASP A 340 18.01 -16.88 -2.89
N SER A 341 18.40 -17.51 -1.80
CA SER A 341 18.72 -18.95 -1.76
C SER A 341 17.50 -19.80 -2.15
N ILE A 342 16.31 -19.46 -1.62
CA ILE A 342 15.07 -20.20 -1.95
C ILE A 342 14.66 -19.98 -3.39
N VAL A 343 14.72 -18.76 -3.91
CA VAL A 343 14.42 -18.43 -5.31
C VAL A 343 15.38 -19.12 -6.25
N TRP A 344 16.68 -19.09 -5.91
CA TRP A 344 17.69 -19.82 -6.67
C TRP A 344 17.37 -21.32 -6.75
N SER A 345 17.02 -21.96 -5.64
CA SER A 345 16.63 -23.37 -5.60
C SER A 345 15.42 -23.67 -6.48
N MET A 346 14.40 -22.77 -6.48
CA MET A 346 13.23 -22.91 -7.35
C MET A 346 13.61 -22.85 -8.85
N LEU A 347 14.50 -21.91 -9.22
CA LEU A 347 14.98 -21.73 -10.58
C LEU A 347 15.86 -22.89 -11.04
N TRP A 348 16.69 -23.42 -10.13
CA TRP A 348 17.48 -24.61 -10.37
C TRP A 348 16.58 -25.83 -10.67
N GLN A 349 15.56 -26.07 -9.87
CA GLN A 349 14.58 -27.14 -10.10
C GLN A 349 13.80 -26.94 -11.41
N TRP A 350 13.44 -25.70 -11.72
CA TRP A 350 12.81 -25.38 -13.01
C TRP A 350 13.72 -25.73 -14.19
N ALA A 351 15.00 -25.41 -14.13
CA ALA A 351 15.99 -25.71 -15.17
C ALA A 351 16.22 -27.21 -15.32
N LEU A 352 16.35 -27.98 -14.23
CA LEU A 352 16.52 -29.43 -14.24
C LEU A 352 15.32 -30.15 -14.89
N ARG A 353 14.10 -29.76 -14.51
CA ARG A 353 12.88 -30.40 -15.06
C ARG A 353 12.70 -30.22 -16.58
N ARG A 354 13.31 -29.21 -17.15
CA ARG A 354 13.26 -28.97 -18.61
C ARG A 354 14.16 -29.89 -19.42
N HIS A 355 15.15 -30.49 -18.78
CA HIS A 355 16.16 -31.33 -19.43
C HIS A 355 16.45 -32.56 -18.56
N PRO A 356 15.49 -33.49 -18.44
CA PRO A 356 15.64 -34.69 -17.59
C PRO A 356 16.82 -35.55 -18.01
N ASN A 357 17.10 -35.59 -19.33
CA ASN A 357 18.15 -36.41 -19.93
C ASN A 357 19.52 -35.71 -20.02
N LYS A 358 19.70 -34.54 -19.40
CA LYS A 358 20.96 -33.78 -19.37
C LYS A 358 21.56 -33.71 -17.98
N GLY A 359 22.88 -33.87 -17.90
CA GLY A 359 23.60 -33.79 -16.63
C GLY A 359 23.56 -32.39 -16.02
N LYS A 360 23.71 -32.32 -14.69
CA LYS A 360 23.67 -31.06 -13.91
C LYS A 360 24.69 -30.01 -14.41
N ARG A 361 25.88 -30.43 -14.86
CA ARG A 361 26.90 -29.52 -15.41
C ARG A 361 26.42 -28.83 -16.70
N TRP A 362 25.73 -29.56 -17.57
CA TRP A 362 25.15 -29.02 -18.81
C TRP A 362 24.05 -28.00 -18.48
N VAL A 363 23.13 -28.32 -17.55
CA VAL A 363 22.06 -27.44 -17.12
C VAL A 363 22.65 -26.15 -16.51
N LYS A 364 23.70 -26.28 -15.68
CA LYS A 364 24.43 -25.11 -15.15
C LYS A 364 24.94 -24.21 -16.28
N LYS A 365 25.70 -24.79 -17.24
CA LYS A 365 26.31 -24.03 -18.34
C LYS A 365 25.25 -23.32 -19.20
N LYS A 366 24.09 -23.93 -19.37
CA LYS A 366 23.00 -23.40 -20.18
C LYS A 366 22.26 -22.21 -19.47
N TYR A 367 21.90 -22.36 -18.23
CA TYR A 367 20.97 -21.44 -17.53
C TYR A 367 21.64 -20.49 -16.56
N PHE A 368 22.87 -20.79 -16.13
CA PHE A 368 23.56 -20.01 -15.12
C PHE A 368 24.90 -19.53 -15.63
N LYS A 369 25.21 -18.26 -15.47
CA LYS A 369 26.46 -17.64 -15.89
C LYS A 369 27.21 -17.07 -14.69
N SER A 370 28.53 -16.89 -14.84
CA SER A 370 29.31 -16.07 -13.91
C SER A 370 29.28 -14.62 -14.37
N GLN A 371 29.12 -13.69 -13.45
CA GLN A 371 29.11 -12.26 -13.74
C GLN A 371 29.86 -11.50 -12.62
N GLY A 372 30.99 -10.92 -12.98
CA GLY A 372 31.91 -10.35 -12.00
C GLY A 372 32.31 -11.38 -10.95
N THR A 373 32.21 -11.03 -9.68
CA THR A 373 32.50 -11.92 -8.54
C THR A 373 31.41 -12.96 -8.26
N ARG A 374 30.31 -12.95 -9.00
CA ARG A 374 29.16 -13.83 -8.75
C ARG A 374 29.13 -15.00 -9.73
N ASN A 375 29.05 -16.18 -9.16
CA ASN A 375 28.81 -17.42 -9.88
C ASN A 375 27.33 -17.81 -9.79
N TRP A 376 26.87 -18.59 -10.77
CA TRP A 376 25.53 -19.16 -10.77
C TRP A 376 24.39 -18.12 -10.87
N VAL A 377 24.62 -17.03 -11.62
CA VAL A 377 23.57 -16.05 -11.93
C VAL A 377 22.62 -16.62 -12.98
N PHE A 378 21.34 -16.74 -12.67
CA PHE A 378 20.32 -17.17 -13.63
C PHE A 378 20.09 -16.05 -14.64
N SER A 379 20.59 -16.24 -15.87
CA SER A 379 20.65 -15.20 -16.89
C SER A 379 20.51 -15.73 -18.30
N ALA A 380 19.87 -14.95 -19.16
CA ALA A 380 19.70 -15.25 -20.58
C ALA A 380 20.25 -14.11 -21.45
N THR A 381 20.79 -14.46 -22.62
CA THR A 381 21.10 -13.53 -23.69
C THR A 381 20.04 -13.71 -24.77
N GLU A 382 19.39 -12.63 -25.17
CA GLU A 382 18.54 -12.60 -26.38
C GLU A 382 19.35 -12.00 -27.52
N LYS A 383 19.31 -12.64 -28.68
CA LYS A 383 19.75 -12.02 -29.92
C LYS A 383 18.60 -11.11 -30.37
N ASP A 384 18.91 -9.89 -30.79
CA ASP A 384 17.93 -9.03 -31.45
C ASP A 384 17.35 -9.73 -32.66
N GLU A 385 16.03 -9.68 -32.84
CA GLU A 385 15.33 -10.35 -33.96
C GLU A 385 15.68 -9.74 -35.34
N ASP A 386 16.22 -8.53 -35.38
CA ASP A 386 16.72 -7.89 -36.57
C ASP A 386 18.18 -8.32 -36.81
N GLY A 387 18.40 -9.21 -37.76
CA GLY A 387 19.69 -9.75 -38.19
C GLY A 387 20.72 -8.70 -38.68
N THR A 388 20.60 -7.46 -38.33
CA THR A 388 21.58 -6.39 -38.57
C THR A 388 22.69 -6.50 -37.51
N LYS A 389 23.91 -6.75 -37.98
CA LYS A 389 25.16 -6.60 -37.21
C LYS A 389 25.38 -5.13 -36.86
N GLY A 390 24.56 -4.58 -35.97
CA GLY A 390 24.85 -3.32 -35.30
C GLY A 390 25.54 -3.64 -33.98
N GLU A 391 26.56 -2.88 -33.62
CA GLU A 391 27.34 -2.96 -32.36
C GLU A 391 26.54 -2.73 -31.08
N ARG A 392 25.33 -3.20 -31.00
CA ARG A 392 24.55 -3.23 -29.72
C ARG A 392 24.82 -4.54 -29.04
N SER A 393 25.43 -4.50 -27.87
CA SER A 393 25.58 -5.66 -27.00
C SER A 393 24.24 -6.36 -26.82
N PRO A 394 24.18 -7.69 -27.02
CA PRO A 394 22.94 -8.45 -26.89
C PRO A 394 22.31 -8.19 -25.52
N ALA A 395 20.99 -7.93 -25.47
CA ALA A 395 20.29 -7.64 -24.24
C ALA A 395 20.50 -8.76 -23.22
N PHE A 396 21.14 -8.45 -22.11
CA PHE A 396 21.47 -9.39 -21.05
C PHE A 396 20.45 -9.31 -19.92
N PHE A 397 19.70 -10.38 -19.71
CA PHE A 397 18.69 -10.49 -18.66
C PHE A 397 19.19 -11.35 -17.51
N LYS A 398 19.13 -10.81 -16.28
CA LYS A 398 19.45 -11.56 -15.05
C LYS A 398 18.31 -11.44 -14.04
N VAL A 399 18.16 -12.43 -13.17
CA VAL A 399 17.27 -12.33 -12.01
C VAL A 399 17.87 -11.33 -11.03
N VAL A 400 17.04 -10.40 -10.54
CA VAL A 400 17.43 -9.46 -9.48
C VAL A 400 17.68 -10.26 -8.20
N VAL A 401 18.85 -10.03 -7.61
CA VAL A 401 19.25 -10.65 -6.35
C VAL A 401 18.97 -9.65 -5.22
N ALA A 402 18.07 -10.00 -4.32
CA ALA A 402 17.58 -9.10 -3.28
C ALA A 402 18.70 -8.60 -2.35
N SER A 403 19.66 -9.47 -2.03
CA SER A 403 20.80 -9.15 -1.16
C SER A 403 21.80 -8.15 -1.74
N THR A 404 21.70 -7.80 -3.01
CA THR A 404 22.62 -6.88 -3.72
C THR A 404 21.98 -5.63 -4.26
N VAL A 405 20.74 -5.36 -3.98
CA VAL A 405 20.14 -4.05 -4.19
C VAL A 405 20.77 -3.12 -3.17
N VAL A 406 21.89 -2.52 -3.54
CA VAL A 406 22.55 -1.47 -2.77
C VAL A 406 21.83 -0.16 -3.10
N LEU A 407 21.81 0.76 -2.15
CA LEU A 407 21.22 2.11 -2.28
C LEU A 407 21.73 2.90 -3.52
N SER A 408 22.89 2.55 -4.09
CA SER A 408 23.40 3.14 -5.33
C SER A 408 22.51 2.92 -6.56
N ASP A 409 21.83 1.76 -6.65
CA ASP A 409 20.91 1.48 -7.77
C ASP A 409 19.58 2.25 -7.67
N LEU A 410 19.30 2.84 -6.50
CA LEU A 410 18.13 3.70 -6.26
C LEU A 410 18.37 5.15 -6.73
N TYR A 411 19.62 5.61 -6.76
CA TYR A 411 19.96 6.97 -7.20
C TYR A 411 19.86 7.14 -8.71
N ASP A 412 20.17 6.13 -9.50
CA ASP A 412 20.17 6.21 -10.97
C ASP A 412 18.75 6.16 -11.59
N HIS A 413 17.72 5.80 -10.81
CA HIS A 413 16.34 5.71 -11.31
C HIS A 413 15.43 6.87 -10.87
N PHE A 414 15.88 7.74 -9.99
CA PHE A 414 15.21 9.01 -9.66
C PHE A 414 15.93 10.18 -10.30
N GLN A 415 15.97 10.24 -11.63
CA GLN A 415 16.16 11.50 -12.33
C GLN A 415 14.91 12.35 -12.11
N LEU A 416 14.87 13.07 -10.98
CA LEU A 416 14.04 14.24 -10.82
C LEU A 416 14.60 15.33 -11.76
N PRO A 417 13.77 16.06 -12.52
CA PRO A 417 14.27 17.16 -13.32
C PRO A 417 14.97 18.17 -12.40
N LEU A 418 16.19 18.52 -12.75
CA LEU A 418 17.01 19.58 -12.14
C LEU A 418 16.16 20.86 -12.03
N GLY A 419 15.82 21.28 -10.82
CA GLY A 419 15.17 22.57 -10.60
C GLY A 419 14.40 22.79 -9.31
N VAL A 420 14.35 21.84 -8.38
CA VAL A 420 13.74 22.10 -7.06
C VAL A 420 14.75 21.83 -5.94
N GLN A 421 15.37 22.91 -5.46
CA GLN A 421 16.10 22.88 -4.19
C GLN A 421 15.09 22.70 -3.05
N VAL A 422 15.00 21.47 -2.53
CA VAL A 422 14.33 21.22 -1.26
C VAL A 422 15.37 21.39 -0.15
N HIS A 423 15.27 22.47 0.61
CA HIS A 423 15.98 22.59 1.88
C HIS A 423 15.55 21.44 2.79
N ARG A 424 16.46 20.51 3.04
CA ARG A 424 16.30 19.48 4.09
C ARG A 424 16.88 20.05 5.40
N PRO A 425 16.15 19.97 6.50
CA PRO A 425 16.78 20.10 7.80
C PRO A 425 17.71 18.87 8.01
N ASP A 426 18.85 19.10 8.61
CA ASP A 426 19.97 18.20 8.81
C ASP A 426 19.53 16.80 9.31
N ARG A 427 19.72 15.79 8.46
CA ARG A 427 19.57 14.38 8.84
C ARG A 427 20.94 13.89 9.32
N VAL A 428 20.98 13.48 10.58
CA VAL A 428 22.06 12.67 11.12
C VAL A 428 22.15 11.37 10.29
N PRO A 429 23.32 11.00 9.75
CA PRO A 429 23.46 9.78 8.99
C PRO A 429 23.29 8.57 9.91
N VAL A 430 22.30 7.72 9.63
CA VAL A 430 22.22 6.38 10.21
C VAL A 430 23.35 5.57 9.56
N THR A 431 24.48 5.51 10.22
CA THR A 431 25.57 4.58 9.88
C THR A 431 25.02 3.15 9.92
N CYS A 432 25.03 2.49 8.78
CA CYS A 432 24.87 1.04 8.70
C CYS A 432 26.03 0.41 9.48
N LEU A 433 25.78 0.03 10.73
CA LEU A 433 26.70 -0.85 11.46
C LEU A 433 26.56 -2.26 10.89
N THR A 434 27.69 -2.74 10.38
CA THR A 434 28.01 -4.09 9.92
C THR A 434 27.55 -5.20 10.86
#